data_bfe2805e9b55c21413ae20fc76f427b0
#
_entry.id   bfe2805e9b55c21413ae20fc76f427b0
#
_cell.length_a   1.000
_cell.length_b   1.000
_cell.length_c   1.000
_cell.angle_alpha   90.00
_cell.angle_beta   90.00
_cell.angle_gamma   90.00
#
_symmetry.space_group_name_H-M   'P 1'
#
loop_
_entity.id
_entity.type
_entity.pdbx_description
1 polymer ?
#
loop_
_entity_poly.entity_id
_entity_poly.type
_entity_poly.pdbx_seq_one_letter_code
_entity_poly.pdbx_strand_id
1 'polypeptide(L)'
;MKKFCFLLLLTICTTTFSFAQVKTPSQQFWDMLATHCGKAYEGKLVSPESDPRFAGKLVMHVRSCEEGRLRIPFFVGEDLSRTWVLTMDEQQLIQLKHDHRHADGSEDAVTQYGGKATNTGSSSTQFFPADSFTAGLLPAAVGNVWYITVDETSFTYNLRRLGSATLFSVRFDLTKPIDTPPAPWGWVD
;
A
#
# COMPACT_ATOMS: atom_id res chain seq x y z
N MET A 1 -65.16 47.59 3.75
CA MET A 1 -64.33 46.99 4.78
C MET A 1 -63.53 45.89 4.13
N LYS A 2 -62.25 46.10 3.75
CA LYS A 2 -61.36 45.11 3.11
C LYS A 2 -60.58 44.40 4.21
N LYS A 3 -60.79 43.09 4.37
CA LYS A 3 -60.03 42.26 5.31
C LYS A 3 -58.70 41.87 4.63
N PHE A 4 -57.55 42.35 5.14
CA PHE A 4 -56.20 41.93 4.77
C PHE A 4 -55.86 40.66 5.55
N CYS A 5 -55.73 39.54 4.84
CA CYS A 5 -55.24 38.28 5.40
C CYS A 5 -53.70 38.28 5.32
N PHE A 6 -53.02 38.39 6.46
CA PHE A 6 -51.57 38.32 6.54
C PHE A 6 -51.14 36.85 6.60
N LEU A 7 -50.54 36.35 5.52
CA LEU A 7 -50.02 34.97 5.46
C LEU A 7 -48.62 35.00 6.05
N LEU A 8 -48.43 34.43 7.24
CA LEU A 8 -47.15 34.28 7.90
C LEU A 8 -46.43 33.09 7.31
N LEU A 9 -45.41 33.32 6.46
CA LEU A 9 -44.54 32.26 5.93
C LEU A 9 -43.53 31.85 7.01
N LEU A 10 -43.72 30.67 7.62
CA LEU A 10 -42.79 30.09 8.59
C LEU A 10 -41.67 29.40 7.81
N THR A 11 -40.50 30.02 7.65
CA THR A 11 -39.28 29.39 7.06
C THR A 11 -38.69 28.46 8.10
N ILE A 12 -38.87 27.12 7.86
CA ILE A 12 -38.20 26.09 8.66
C ILE A 12 -36.75 25.98 8.17
N CYS A 13 -35.82 26.52 8.95
CA CYS A 13 -34.37 26.34 8.70
C CYS A 13 -33.95 24.93 9.17
N THR A 14 -33.86 23.98 8.23
CA THR A 14 -33.33 22.66 8.54
C THR A 14 -31.81 22.72 8.61
N THR A 15 -31.25 22.71 9.81
CA THR A 15 -29.79 22.52 10.02
C THR A 15 -29.44 21.08 9.78
N THR A 16 -28.78 20.78 8.64
CA THR A 16 -28.19 19.46 8.39
C THR A 16 -26.93 19.31 9.21
N PHE A 17 -26.96 18.49 10.24
CA PHE A 17 -25.75 18.07 10.94
C PHE A 17 -24.99 17.06 10.05
N SER A 18 -23.88 17.53 9.45
CA SER A 18 -22.93 16.63 8.79
C SER A 18 -22.08 15.97 9.88
N PHE A 19 -22.34 14.71 10.17
CA PHE A 19 -21.42 13.91 10.98
C PHE A 19 -20.22 13.54 10.10
N ALA A 20 -19.02 13.99 10.48
CA ALA A 20 -17.80 13.53 9.85
C ALA A 20 -17.70 12.00 10.08
N GLN A 21 -17.72 11.23 8.99
CA GLN A 21 -17.58 9.78 9.06
C GLN A 21 -16.18 9.44 9.60
N VAL A 22 -16.12 8.68 10.68
CA VAL A 22 -14.85 8.21 11.25
C VAL A 22 -14.18 7.29 10.21
N LYS A 23 -12.97 7.66 9.79
CA LYS A 23 -12.19 6.84 8.84
C LYS A 23 -11.86 5.47 9.45
N THR A 24 -11.99 4.42 8.66
CA THR A 24 -11.55 3.08 9.07
C THR A 24 -10.04 3.04 9.30
N PRO A 25 -9.51 2.07 10.07
CA PRO A 25 -8.08 1.89 10.24
C PRO A 25 -7.32 1.72 8.91
N SER A 26 -7.88 0.99 7.95
CA SER A 26 -7.31 0.83 6.60
C SER A 26 -7.26 2.14 5.83
N GLN A 27 -8.29 2.99 5.94
CA GLN A 27 -8.28 4.33 5.32
C GLN A 27 -7.21 5.24 5.96
N GLN A 28 -7.04 5.17 7.28
CA GLN A 28 -6.00 5.93 7.97
C GLN A 28 -4.60 5.47 7.54
N PHE A 29 -4.38 4.15 7.43
CA PHE A 29 -3.14 3.57 6.91
C PHE A 29 -2.87 4.02 5.47
N TRP A 30 -3.89 3.99 4.60
CA TRP A 30 -3.82 4.45 3.22
C TRP A 30 -3.45 5.92 3.11
N ASP A 31 -4.13 6.76 3.86
CA ASP A 31 -3.89 8.20 3.87
C ASP A 31 -2.47 8.53 4.32
N MET A 32 -1.95 7.81 5.33
CA MET A 32 -0.57 7.97 5.79
C MET A 32 0.43 7.65 4.66
N LEU A 33 0.25 6.53 3.95
CA LEU A 33 1.08 6.21 2.78
C LEU A 33 0.97 7.28 1.68
N ALA A 34 -0.22 7.77 1.41
CA ALA A 34 -0.47 8.77 0.38
C ALA A 34 0.24 10.11 0.64
N THR A 35 0.53 10.46 1.91
CA THR A 35 1.33 11.67 2.23
C THR A 35 2.77 11.60 1.71
N HIS A 36 3.23 10.42 1.37
CA HIS A 36 4.57 10.16 0.81
C HIS A 36 4.58 10.07 -0.72
N CYS A 37 3.45 10.36 -1.38
CA CYS A 37 3.34 10.30 -2.83
C CYS A 37 4.40 11.18 -3.52
N GLY A 38 5.07 10.60 -4.53
CA GLY A 38 6.17 11.23 -5.27
C GLY A 38 7.53 11.16 -4.54
N LYS A 39 7.59 10.65 -3.31
CA LYS A 39 8.84 10.60 -2.52
C LYS A 39 9.47 9.21 -2.56
N ALA A 40 10.81 9.18 -2.59
CA ALA A 40 11.61 7.97 -2.53
C ALA A 40 12.47 7.95 -1.27
N TYR A 41 12.79 6.73 -0.79
CA TYR A 41 13.51 6.53 0.45
C TYR A 41 14.49 5.38 0.32
N GLU A 42 15.68 5.54 0.92
CA GLU A 42 16.63 4.45 1.05
C GLU A 42 16.25 3.55 2.24
N GLY A 43 16.40 2.24 2.05
CA GLY A 43 16.06 1.22 3.03
C GLY A 43 17.24 0.34 3.40
N LYS A 44 17.02 -0.45 4.43
CA LYS A 44 17.97 -1.47 4.90
C LYS A 44 17.24 -2.72 5.37
N LEU A 45 17.86 -3.87 5.16
CA LEU A 45 17.38 -5.11 5.76
C LEU A 45 17.46 -5.01 7.28
N VAL A 46 16.37 -5.45 7.94
CA VAL A 46 16.28 -5.53 9.41
C VAL A 46 15.92 -6.93 9.86
N SER A 47 15.72 -7.89 8.93
CA SER A 47 15.61 -9.30 9.23
C SER A 47 16.97 -9.88 9.66
N PRO A 48 16.99 -10.94 10.49
CA PRO A 48 18.22 -11.54 11.00
C PRO A 48 19.09 -12.17 9.90
N GLU A 49 18.46 -12.65 8.83
CA GLU A 49 19.14 -13.35 7.73
C GLU A 49 19.44 -12.36 6.60
N SER A 50 20.71 -12.34 6.15
CA SER A 50 21.09 -11.65 4.92
C SER A 50 20.68 -12.52 3.72
N ASP A 51 19.82 -11.99 2.86
CA ASP A 51 19.48 -12.63 1.60
C ASP A 51 20.32 -11.98 0.48
N PRO A 52 21.20 -12.74 -0.20
CA PRO A 52 22.06 -12.19 -1.26
C PRO A 52 21.27 -11.46 -2.38
N ARG A 53 20.00 -11.84 -2.60
CA ARG A 53 19.14 -11.19 -3.57
C ARG A 53 18.84 -9.73 -3.25
N PHE A 54 19.10 -9.31 -2.01
CA PHE A 54 18.86 -7.94 -1.51
C PHE A 54 20.15 -7.28 -0.98
N ALA A 55 21.31 -7.71 -1.49
CA ALA A 55 22.62 -7.17 -1.07
C ALA A 55 22.93 -5.77 -1.65
N GLY A 56 22.16 -5.30 -2.63
CA GLY A 56 22.32 -3.98 -3.24
C GLY A 56 21.72 -2.85 -2.40
N LYS A 57 21.87 -1.61 -2.89
CA LYS A 57 21.17 -0.45 -2.35
C LYS A 57 19.65 -0.68 -2.48
N LEU A 58 18.94 -0.58 -1.38
CA LEU A 58 17.48 -0.77 -1.35
C LEU A 58 16.81 0.59 -1.41
N VAL A 59 15.87 0.77 -2.35
CA VAL A 59 15.11 2.00 -2.50
C VAL A 59 13.65 1.67 -2.70
N MET A 60 12.75 2.36 -2.01
CA MET A 60 11.33 2.39 -2.35
C MET A 60 10.95 3.77 -2.88
N HIS A 61 9.96 3.84 -3.76
CA HIS A 61 9.39 5.08 -4.26
C HIS A 61 7.86 4.99 -4.25
N VAL A 62 7.18 5.82 -3.46
CA VAL A 62 5.72 5.93 -3.52
C VAL A 62 5.36 6.70 -4.79
N ARG A 63 5.42 6.02 -5.95
CA ARG A 63 5.50 6.67 -7.27
C ARG A 63 4.15 7.12 -7.81
N SER A 64 3.09 6.33 -7.59
CA SER A 64 1.75 6.64 -8.11
C SER A 64 0.72 6.47 -7.00
N CYS A 65 -0.15 7.48 -6.88
CA CYS A 65 -1.21 7.53 -5.88
C CYS A 65 -2.52 7.91 -6.58
N GLU A 66 -3.11 6.92 -7.23
CA GLU A 66 -4.41 7.05 -7.89
C GLU A 66 -5.52 6.75 -6.88
N GLU A 67 -6.75 7.11 -7.20
CA GLU A 67 -7.90 6.72 -6.39
C GLU A 67 -7.98 5.20 -6.29
N GLY A 68 -7.95 4.68 -5.07
CA GLY A 68 -8.00 3.24 -4.80
C GLY A 68 -6.76 2.44 -5.21
N ARG A 69 -5.67 3.07 -5.68
CA ARG A 69 -4.44 2.36 -6.07
C ARG A 69 -3.17 3.14 -5.74
N LEU A 70 -2.25 2.51 -5.01
CA LEU A 70 -0.89 2.98 -4.80
C LEU A 70 0.09 2.02 -5.47
N ARG A 71 1.09 2.56 -6.17
CA ARG A 71 2.18 1.77 -6.76
C ARG A 71 3.51 2.22 -6.16
N ILE A 72 4.21 1.27 -5.55
CA ILE A 72 5.44 1.52 -4.81
C ILE A 72 6.55 0.64 -5.40
N PRO A 73 7.29 1.10 -6.41
CA PRO A 73 8.51 0.44 -6.87
C PRO A 73 9.48 0.18 -5.73
N PHE A 74 10.08 -1.02 -5.74
CA PHE A 74 11.12 -1.45 -4.84
C PHE A 74 12.36 -1.90 -5.62
N PHE A 75 13.44 -1.15 -5.51
CA PHE A 75 14.67 -1.35 -6.25
C PHE A 75 15.74 -2.00 -5.39
N VAL A 76 16.55 -2.84 -6.01
CA VAL A 76 17.71 -3.49 -5.40
C VAL A 76 18.93 -3.28 -6.30
N GLY A 77 19.73 -2.26 -6.02
CA GLY A 77 20.78 -1.80 -6.93
C GLY A 77 20.18 -1.39 -8.28
N GLU A 78 20.65 -2.03 -9.35
CA GLU A 78 20.20 -1.80 -10.72
C GLU A 78 18.95 -2.65 -11.12
N ASP A 79 18.46 -3.48 -10.22
CA ASP A 79 17.26 -4.27 -10.46
C ASP A 79 16.00 -3.45 -10.18
N LEU A 80 15.31 -3.03 -11.26
CA LEU A 80 14.11 -2.21 -11.24
C LEU A 80 12.83 -3.04 -11.49
N SER A 81 12.90 -4.36 -11.29
CA SER A 81 11.85 -5.30 -11.69
C SER A 81 10.60 -5.30 -10.80
N ARG A 82 10.66 -4.77 -9.57
CA ARG A 82 9.63 -5.01 -8.54
C ARG A 82 8.81 -3.77 -8.26
N THR A 83 7.48 -3.95 -8.19
CA THR A 83 6.55 -2.92 -7.71
C THR A 83 5.54 -3.55 -6.75
N TRP A 84 5.40 -2.99 -5.56
CA TRP A 84 4.27 -3.28 -4.68
C TRP A 84 3.06 -2.48 -5.15
N VAL A 85 1.99 -3.18 -5.48
CA VAL A 85 0.72 -2.60 -5.90
C VAL A 85 -0.29 -2.81 -4.79
N LEU A 86 -0.72 -1.71 -4.17
CA LEU A 86 -1.79 -1.72 -3.19
C LEU A 86 -3.08 -1.24 -3.87
N THR A 87 -4.17 -1.97 -3.68
CA THR A 87 -5.51 -1.54 -4.11
C THR A 87 -6.46 -1.62 -2.92
N MET A 88 -7.40 -0.67 -2.84
CA MET A 88 -8.43 -0.66 -1.80
C MET A 88 -9.80 -0.80 -2.44
N ASP A 89 -10.61 -1.75 -1.94
CA ASP A 89 -11.95 -1.99 -2.46
C ASP A 89 -13.04 -1.15 -1.73
N GLU A 90 -14.29 -1.34 -2.15
CA GLU A 90 -15.46 -0.65 -1.58
C GLU A 90 -15.69 -0.98 -0.10
N GLN A 91 -15.24 -2.14 0.37
CA GLN A 91 -15.27 -2.54 1.78
C GLN A 91 -14.09 -1.98 2.57
N GLN A 92 -13.24 -1.16 1.92
CA GLN A 92 -12.01 -0.60 2.48
C GLN A 92 -11.01 -1.67 2.92
N LEU A 93 -11.00 -2.83 2.26
CA LEU A 93 -9.98 -3.85 2.43
C LEU A 93 -8.86 -3.65 1.42
N ILE A 94 -7.62 -3.66 1.92
CA ILE A 94 -6.44 -3.46 1.07
C ILE A 94 -5.96 -4.81 0.55
N GLN A 95 -5.62 -4.87 -0.74
CA GLN A 95 -4.91 -5.97 -1.37
C GLN A 95 -3.49 -5.52 -1.71
N LEU A 96 -2.51 -6.39 -1.46
CA LEU A 96 -1.13 -6.25 -1.92
C LEU A 96 -0.88 -7.25 -3.04
N LYS A 97 -0.36 -6.76 -4.18
CA LYS A 97 0.19 -7.57 -5.26
C LYS A 97 1.62 -7.15 -5.57
N HIS A 98 2.43 -8.13 -5.97
CA HIS A 98 3.80 -7.92 -6.40
C HIS A 98 3.82 -7.97 -7.93
N ASP A 99 3.99 -6.82 -8.57
CA ASP A 99 4.19 -6.73 -10.01
C ASP A 99 5.68 -6.87 -10.32
N HIS A 100 6.03 -7.91 -11.07
CA HIS A 100 7.40 -8.16 -11.50
C HIS A 100 7.49 -8.07 -13.02
N ARG A 101 8.49 -7.31 -13.50
CA ARG A 101 8.71 -7.05 -14.92
C ARG A 101 10.13 -7.39 -15.33
N HIS A 102 10.29 -7.84 -16.58
CA HIS A 102 11.59 -7.89 -17.25
C HIS A 102 12.04 -6.49 -17.69
N ALA A 103 13.30 -6.34 -18.05
CA ALA A 103 13.86 -5.05 -18.46
C ALA A 103 13.21 -4.47 -19.74
N ASP A 104 12.61 -5.32 -20.57
CA ASP A 104 11.82 -4.90 -21.75
C ASP A 104 10.38 -4.50 -21.42
N GLY A 105 10.00 -4.56 -20.13
CA GLY A 105 8.68 -4.22 -19.65
C GLY A 105 7.65 -5.35 -19.69
N SER A 106 7.98 -6.50 -20.24
CA SER A 106 7.10 -7.68 -20.20
C SER A 106 6.94 -8.24 -18.79
N GLU A 107 5.82 -8.92 -18.54
CA GLU A 107 5.57 -9.55 -17.23
C GLU A 107 6.50 -10.74 -16.99
N ASP A 108 7.04 -10.82 -15.77
CA ASP A 108 7.72 -12.04 -15.31
C ASP A 108 6.71 -13.17 -15.12
N ALA A 109 7.13 -14.41 -15.32
CA ALA A 109 6.32 -15.60 -15.06
C ALA A 109 5.87 -15.67 -13.57
N VAL A 110 6.67 -15.12 -12.65
CA VAL A 110 6.38 -15.02 -11.22
C VAL A 110 6.00 -13.59 -10.87
N THR A 111 4.77 -13.20 -11.21
CA THR A 111 4.23 -11.86 -10.99
C THR A 111 2.82 -11.93 -10.39
N GLN A 112 2.29 -10.80 -9.92
CA GLN A 112 0.93 -10.63 -9.37
C GLN A 112 0.60 -11.54 -8.17
N TYR A 113 1.59 -12.13 -7.52
CA TYR A 113 1.39 -12.86 -6.27
C TYR A 113 1.19 -11.89 -5.11
N GLY A 114 0.56 -12.34 -4.04
CA GLY A 114 0.22 -11.51 -2.87
C GLY A 114 -1.02 -12.01 -2.17
N GLY A 115 -1.80 -11.08 -1.64
CA GLY A 115 -3.06 -11.39 -0.97
C GLY A 115 -3.81 -10.16 -0.52
N LYS A 116 -5.02 -10.39 -0.01
CA LYS A 116 -5.95 -9.35 0.46
C LYS A 116 -6.07 -9.41 1.98
N ALA A 117 -6.11 -8.26 2.62
CA ALA A 117 -6.39 -8.15 4.04
C ALA A 117 -7.77 -8.75 4.37
N THR A 118 -7.89 -9.47 5.47
CA THR A 118 -9.13 -10.13 5.90
C THR A 118 -10.05 -9.23 6.72
N ASN A 119 -9.55 -8.07 7.14
CA ASN A 119 -10.25 -7.03 7.88
C ASN A 119 -9.55 -5.68 7.67
N THR A 120 -10.08 -4.60 8.27
CA THR A 120 -9.51 -3.25 8.13
C THR A 120 -8.18 -3.03 8.86
N GLY A 121 -7.64 -4.03 9.56
CA GLY A 121 -6.34 -3.98 10.21
C GLY A 121 -6.24 -2.90 11.29
N SER A 122 -5.07 -2.23 11.34
CA SER A 122 -4.86 -1.04 12.16
C SER A 122 -4.42 0.14 11.28
N SER A 123 -4.44 1.35 11.85
CA SER A 123 -3.97 2.57 11.17
C SER A 123 -2.48 2.55 10.83
N SER A 124 -1.71 1.64 11.44
CA SER A 124 -0.27 1.52 11.22
C SER A 124 0.17 0.18 10.65
N THR A 125 -0.73 -0.83 10.54
CA THR A 125 -0.33 -2.17 10.10
C THR A 125 -1.43 -2.85 9.31
N GLN A 126 -1.07 -3.40 8.14
CA GLN A 126 -1.95 -4.20 7.29
C GLN A 126 -1.29 -5.54 6.97
N PHE A 127 -2.07 -6.63 7.04
CA PHE A 127 -1.62 -8.00 6.79
C PHE A 127 -2.27 -8.56 5.54
N PHE A 128 -1.48 -9.25 4.71
CA PHE A 128 -1.86 -9.78 3.40
C PHE A 128 -1.51 -11.27 3.33
N PRO A 129 -2.34 -12.19 3.84
CA PRO A 129 -2.14 -13.62 3.68
C PRO A 129 -2.15 -14.01 2.20
N ALA A 130 -1.31 -14.98 1.81
CA ALA A 130 -1.28 -15.48 0.44
C ALA A 130 -2.67 -15.91 -0.02
N ASP A 131 -3.10 -15.40 -1.19
CA ASP A 131 -4.37 -15.77 -1.79
C ASP A 131 -4.30 -17.04 -2.65
N SER A 132 -5.42 -17.50 -3.19
CA SER A 132 -5.50 -18.71 -4.01
C SER A 132 -4.68 -18.61 -5.30
N PHE A 133 -4.59 -17.41 -5.91
CA PHE A 133 -3.73 -17.19 -7.07
C PHE A 133 -2.26 -17.43 -6.71
N THR A 134 -1.81 -16.85 -5.59
CA THR A 134 -0.46 -17.05 -5.07
C THR A 134 -0.18 -18.51 -4.74
N ALA A 135 -1.13 -19.21 -4.11
CA ALA A 135 -0.99 -20.63 -3.79
C ALA A 135 -0.86 -21.52 -5.05
N GLY A 136 -1.59 -21.18 -6.11
CA GLY A 136 -1.50 -21.88 -7.40
C GLY A 136 -0.19 -21.60 -8.14
N LEU A 137 0.25 -20.33 -8.16
CA LEU A 137 1.48 -19.90 -8.83
C LEU A 137 2.74 -20.38 -8.09
N LEU A 138 2.74 -20.27 -6.77
CA LEU A 138 3.86 -20.52 -5.86
C LEU A 138 3.42 -21.40 -4.69
N PRO A 139 3.30 -22.74 -4.87
CA PRO A 139 2.82 -23.63 -3.80
C PRO A 139 3.62 -23.51 -2.48
N ALA A 140 4.94 -23.26 -2.58
CA ALA A 140 5.79 -23.04 -1.42
C ALA A 140 5.47 -21.73 -0.66
N ALA A 141 4.70 -20.81 -1.24
CA ALA A 141 4.33 -19.53 -0.65
C ALA A 141 2.92 -19.54 -0.02
N VAL A 142 2.22 -20.69 0.01
CA VAL A 142 0.86 -20.79 0.56
C VAL A 142 0.75 -20.30 2.01
N GLY A 143 1.81 -20.48 2.80
CA GLY A 143 1.90 -20.02 4.19
C GLY A 143 2.47 -18.60 4.34
N ASN A 144 2.69 -17.87 3.25
CA ASN A 144 3.21 -16.51 3.35
C ASN A 144 2.15 -15.55 3.85
N VAL A 145 2.57 -14.69 4.78
CA VAL A 145 1.84 -13.51 5.19
C VAL A 145 2.78 -12.32 4.99
N TRP A 146 2.45 -11.49 4.02
CA TRP A 146 3.09 -10.18 3.90
C TRP A 146 2.40 -9.21 4.85
N TYR A 147 3.14 -8.27 5.38
CA TYR A 147 2.55 -7.17 6.13
C TYR A 147 3.40 -5.92 6.01
N ILE A 148 2.73 -4.79 6.03
CA ILE A 148 3.34 -3.47 5.98
C ILE A 148 3.03 -2.77 7.29
N THR A 149 4.07 -2.19 7.90
CA THR A 149 3.91 -1.25 9.00
C THR A 149 4.35 0.13 8.55
N VAL A 150 3.60 1.15 8.93
CA VAL A 150 3.91 2.55 8.64
C VAL A 150 3.58 3.43 9.83
N ASP A 151 4.46 4.37 10.12
CA ASP A 151 4.27 5.47 11.06
C ASP A 151 4.85 6.75 10.45
N GLU A 152 4.84 7.86 11.20
CA GLU A 152 5.34 9.15 10.74
C GLU A 152 6.82 9.14 10.32
N THR A 153 7.60 8.17 10.78
CA THR A 153 9.05 8.12 10.63
C THR A 153 9.55 6.93 9.80
N SER A 154 8.75 5.90 9.66
CA SER A 154 9.22 4.66 9.04
C SER A 154 8.13 3.91 8.29
N PHE A 155 8.56 3.26 7.22
CA PHE A 155 7.82 2.22 6.50
C PHE A 155 8.62 0.93 6.60
N THR A 156 7.96 -0.19 6.92
CA THR A 156 8.61 -1.50 6.90
C THR A 156 7.75 -2.48 6.11
N TYR A 157 8.34 -3.09 5.08
CA TYR A 157 7.74 -4.21 4.37
C TYR A 157 8.30 -5.51 4.94
N ASN A 158 7.41 -6.44 5.22
CA ASN A 158 7.73 -7.69 5.88
C ASN A 158 7.10 -8.89 5.17
N LEU A 159 7.78 -10.04 5.25
CA LEU A 159 7.25 -11.34 4.91
C LEU A 159 7.52 -12.30 6.07
N ARG A 160 6.48 -12.98 6.53
CA ARG A 160 6.56 -14.12 7.42
C ARG A 160 5.94 -15.33 6.73
N ARG A 161 6.62 -16.49 6.79
CA ARG A 161 6.03 -17.76 6.34
C ARG A 161 5.60 -18.58 7.55
N LEU A 162 4.31 -18.89 7.63
CA LEU A 162 3.76 -19.72 8.71
C LEU A 162 4.38 -21.12 8.64
N GLY A 163 4.64 -21.71 9.79
CA GLY A 163 5.25 -23.04 9.88
C GLY A 163 6.74 -23.09 9.53
N SER A 164 7.41 -21.94 9.36
CA SER A 164 8.84 -21.87 9.07
C SER A 164 9.53 -20.75 9.83
N ALA A 165 10.87 -20.75 9.82
CA ALA A 165 11.68 -19.65 10.35
C ALA A 165 11.81 -18.46 9.38
N THR A 166 11.29 -18.57 8.16
CA THR A 166 11.46 -17.52 7.13
C THR A 166 10.87 -16.21 7.59
N LEU A 167 11.71 -15.21 7.67
CA LEU A 167 11.40 -13.81 7.96
C LEU A 167 12.23 -12.92 7.04
N PHE A 168 11.57 -12.10 6.25
CA PHE A 168 12.21 -11.01 5.49
C PHE A 168 11.64 -9.69 5.96
N SER A 169 12.49 -8.69 6.15
CA SER A 169 12.05 -7.38 6.60
C SER A 169 12.99 -6.30 6.07
N VAL A 170 12.43 -5.29 5.41
CA VAL A 170 13.15 -4.10 4.94
C VAL A 170 12.48 -2.86 5.47
N ARG A 171 13.28 -1.95 6.07
CA ARG A 171 12.80 -0.71 6.67
C ARG A 171 13.37 0.50 5.94
N PHE A 172 12.52 1.51 5.75
CA PHE A 172 12.82 2.79 5.13
C PHE A 172 12.59 3.93 6.13
N ASP A 173 13.50 4.90 6.16
CA ASP A 173 13.40 6.10 7.00
C ASP A 173 12.62 7.18 6.24
N LEU A 174 11.35 7.40 6.59
CA LEU A 174 10.46 8.35 5.93
C LEU A 174 10.79 9.83 6.26
N THR A 175 11.71 10.06 7.18
CA THR A 175 12.17 11.43 7.51
C THR A 175 13.26 11.91 6.55
N LYS A 176 13.82 11.02 5.70
CA LYS A 176 14.94 11.28 4.81
C LYS A 176 14.63 10.93 3.37
N PRO A 177 13.79 11.72 2.68
CA PRO A 177 13.57 11.48 1.26
C PRO A 177 14.87 11.65 0.47
N ILE A 178 15.01 10.87 -0.60
CA ILE A 178 16.10 10.93 -1.55
C ILE A 178 15.60 11.43 -2.91
N ASP A 179 16.52 11.70 -3.84
CA ASP A 179 16.17 12.05 -5.22
C ASP A 179 15.32 10.94 -5.86
N THR A 180 14.40 11.37 -6.72
CA THR A 180 13.49 10.45 -7.42
C THR A 180 14.30 9.47 -8.28
N PRO A 181 14.17 8.15 -8.06
CA PRO A 181 14.85 7.15 -8.86
C PRO A 181 14.26 7.05 -10.28
N PRO A 182 14.93 6.36 -11.22
CA PRO A 182 14.37 6.03 -12.51
C PRO A 182 13.00 5.33 -12.40
N ALA A 183 12.26 5.26 -13.50
CA ALA A 183 11.03 4.47 -13.55
C ALA A 183 11.35 2.98 -13.42
N PRO A 184 10.47 2.18 -12.77
CA PRO A 184 10.62 0.73 -12.79
C PRO A 184 10.41 0.18 -14.19
N TRP A 185 10.91 -1.01 -14.44
CA TRP A 185 10.71 -1.67 -15.73
C TRP A 185 9.21 -1.82 -16.05
N GLY A 186 8.86 -1.60 -17.32
CA GLY A 186 7.47 -1.63 -17.78
C GLY A 186 6.58 -0.47 -17.32
N TRP A 187 7.16 0.57 -16.74
CA TRP A 187 6.39 1.76 -16.36
C TRP A 187 6.02 2.58 -17.60
N VAL A 188 4.74 2.94 -17.69
CA VAL A 188 4.19 3.89 -18.68
C VAL A 188 3.59 5.05 -17.88
N ASP A 189 4.03 6.28 -18.18
CA ASP A 189 3.48 7.53 -17.59
C ASP A 189 2.15 7.90 -18.23
#